data_151125ace1ec051408b79691ccb61edd
#
_entry.id   151125ace1ec051408b79691ccb61edd
#
_cell.length_a   1.000
_cell.length_b   1.000
_cell.length_c   1.000
_cell.angle_alpha   90.00
_cell.angle_beta   90.00
_cell.angle_gamma   90.00
#
_symmetry.space_group_name_H-M   'P 1'
#
loop_
_entity.id
_entity.type
_entity.pdbx_description
1 polymer ?
#
loop_
_entity_poly.entity_id
_entity_poly.type
_entity_poly.pdbx_seq_one_letter_code
_entity_poly.pdbx_strand_id
1 'polypeptide(L)'
;MEIDNGNHLVLSGNKAALSYLDLIDARAGLGAPPSASFPFIDLATGERWTVRANDGFVPWWILDPARRVPGARLREYLALAKLLRAKAGATIGETISCSGPLYARLIEPLLMSALNTEPRSGSAALAAAIVRETLAAGGRNYRPLIAHNGLSNVFIAPALRYIADHGGSVNYGRRLRQLALGAGRVTALDFGDASIPVTSSDAVVLAVPPTAAESLVPELLTPTEFRAIVNAHFRIDPPRGLAPMIGVVNGLAQWLFAFPGRLSVTISAADDLLDLSREDLASRIWSEVAVIANLADAMPAWQIVRERRATFAALPREEAKRPATETAWENLVLAGDWTRTGLPATIEGAIRSGAKAAERLAPL
;
A
#
# COMPACT_ATOMS: atom_id res chain seq x y z
N MET A 1 7.78 18.28 -13.60
CA MET A 1 7.89 16.83 -13.38
C MET A 1 6.58 16.40 -12.74
N GLU A 2 5.88 15.49 -13.35
CA GLU A 2 4.70 14.87 -12.78
C GLU A 2 5.13 13.81 -11.76
N ILE A 3 4.54 13.82 -10.58
CA ILE A 3 4.82 12.88 -9.50
C ILE A 3 3.51 12.43 -8.87
N ASP A 4 3.42 11.16 -8.50
CA ASP A 4 2.35 10.66 -7.65
C ASP A 4 2.61 11.08 -6.19
N ASN A 5 1.56 11.11 -5.37
CA ASN A 5 1.68 11.45 -3.94
C ASN A 5 2.42 10.36 -3.12
N GLY A 6 2.68 9.20 -3.72
CA GLY A 6 3.43 8.11 -3.10
C GLY A 6 3.96 7.12 -4.10
N ASN A 7 5.00 6.37 -3.70
CA ASN A 7 5.51 5.26 -4.48
C ASN A 7 4.83 3.98 -3.99
N HIS A 8 4.22 3.24 -4.91
CA HIS A 8 3.56 1.98 -4.57
C HIS A 8 4.16 0.83 -5.37
N LEU A 9 4.22 -0.30 -4.71
CA LEU A 9 4.61 -1.58 -5.26
C LEU A 9 3.36 -2.45 -5.39
N VAL A 10 3.17 -3.03 -6.57
CA VAL A 10 2.21 -4.11 -6.80
C VAL A 10 3.00 -5.42 -6.85
N LEU A 11 2.45 -6.49 -6.32
CA LEU A 11 3.06 -7.80 -6.39
C LEU A 11 2.37 -8.66 -7.44
N SER A 12 3.11 -9.57 -8.06
CA SER A 12 2.56 -10.47 -9.07
C SER A 12 1.44 -11.40 -8.59
N GLY A 13 1.24 -11.50 -7.26
CA GLY A 13 0.13 -12.19 -6.62
C GLY A 13 -1.09 -11.31 -6.33
N ASN A 14 -1.03 -10.01 -6.58
CA ASN A 14 -2.14 -9.09 -6.40
C ASN A 14 -3.16 -9.27 -7.55
N LYS A 15 -3.95 -10.33 -7.44
CA LYS A 15 -4.84 -10.78 -8.53
C LYS A 15 -5.90 -9.77 -8.90
N ALA A 16 -6.51 -9.09 -7.92
CA ALA A 16 -7.53 -8.10 -8.21
C ALA A 16 -6.94 -6.87 -8.92
N ALA A 17 -5.77 -6.39 -8.46
CA ALA A 17 -5.06 -5.29 -9.12
C ALA A 17 -4.67 -5.65 -10.56
N LEU A 18 -4.17 -6.86 -10.78
CA LEU A 18 -3.78 -7.30 -12.11
C LEU A 18 -4.99 -7.52 -13.04
N SER A 19 -6.09 -8.11 -12.53
CA SER A 19 -7.34 -8.25 -13.31
C SER A 19 -7.97 -6.90 -13.64
N TYR A 20 -7.90 -5.93 -12.72
CA TYR A 20 -8.31 -4.55 -12.99
C TYR A 20 -7.50 -3.92 -14.12
N LEU A 21 -6.17 -4.08 -14.10
CA LEU A 21 -5.32 -3.57 -15.18
C LEU A 21 -5.55 -4.27 -16.51
N ASP A 22 -5.90 -5.56 -16.50
CA ASP A 22 -6.31 -6.29 -17.70
C ASP A 22 -7.64 -5.73 -18.26
N LEU A 23 -8.61 -5.42 -17.37
CA LEU A 23 -9.91 -4.84 -17.75
C LEU A 23 -9.76 -3.49 -18.44
N ILE A 24 -8.86 -2.64 -17.98
CA ILE A 24 -8.62 -1.29 -18.52
C ILE A 24 -7.48 -1.24 -19.56
N ASP A 25 -6.97 -2.39 -20.00
CA ASP A 25 -5.85 -2.55 -20.97
C ASP A 25 -4.59 -1.76 -20.59
N ALA A 26 -4.20 -1.84 -19.32
CA ALA A 26 -3.08 -1.06 -18.78
C ALA A 26 -1.95 -1.90 -18.15
N ARG A 27 -2.04 -3.23 -18.20
CA ARG A 27 -1.09 -4.13 -17.53
C ARG A 27 0.35 -3.96 -18.02
N ALA A 28 0.53 -3.62 -19.30
CA ALA A 28 1.85 -3.37 -19.89
C ALA A 28 2.59 -2.17 -19.28
N GLY A 29 1.89 -1.30 -18.53
CA GLY A 29 2.49 -0.18 -17.79
C GLY A 29 3.28 -0.58 -16.55
N LEU A 30 3.21 -1.85 -16.13
CA LEU A 30 3.99 -2.39 -15.01
C LEU A 30 5.26 -3.07 -15.50
N GLY A 31 6.41 -2.61 -15.00
CA GLY A 31 7.68 -3.29 -15.16
C GLY A 31 7.93 -4.30 -14.04
N ALA A 32 8.53 -5.44 -14.38
CA ALA A 32 8.85 -6.50 -13.43
C ALA A 32 10.28 -7.02 -13.60
N PRO A 33 11.01 -7.34 -12.53
CA PRO A 33 12.21 -8.14 -12.62
C PRO A 33 11.83 -9.60 -12.99
N PRO A 34 12.78 -10.36 -13.56
CA PRO A 34 12.53 -11.74 -13.99
C PRO A 34 12.20 -12.70 -12.84
N SER A 35 12.52 -12.34 -11.61
CA SER A 35 12.30 -13.15 -10.42
C SER A 35 11.97 -12.29 -9.20
N ALA A 36 11.44 -12.91 -8.12
CA ALA A 36 11.25 -12.26 -6.83
C ALA A 36 12.63 -11.96 -6.19
N SER A 37 13.10 -10.75 -6.41
CA SER A 37 14.43 -10.28 -6.00
C SER A 37 14.30 -8.94 -5.29
N PHE A 38 14.81 -8.88 -4.07
CA PHE A 38 14.73 -7.70 -3.20
C PHE A 38 16.13 -7.33 -2.73
N PRO A 39 16.78 -6.35 -3.36
CA PRO A 39 18.03 -5.79 -2.90
C PRO A 39 17.83 -4.91 -1.66
N PHE A 40 18.77 -5.01 -0.73
CA PHE A 40 18.80 -4.24 0.51
C PHE A 40 20.20 -3.65 0.75
N ILE A 41 20.21 -2.59 1.54
CA ILE A 41 21.42 -2.00 2.11
C ILE A 41 21.22 -1.71 3.60
N ASP A 42 22.24 -1.97 4.39
CA ASP A 42 22.35 -1.54 5.79
C ASP A 42 23.21 -0.28 5.85
N LEU A 43 22.64 0.86 6.18
CA LEU A 43 23.36 2.13 6.20
C LEU A 43 24.34 2.24 7.37
N ALA A 44 24.14 1.50 8.45
CA ALA A 44 25.08 1.50 9.57
C ALA A 44 26.40 0.77 9.26
N THR A 45 26.33 -0.27 8.40
CA THR A 45 27.49 -1.11 8.08
C THR A 45 27.97 -0.99 6.64
N GLY A 46 27.15 -0.44 5.73
CA GLY A 46 27.36 -0.44 4.29
C GLY A 46 27.14 -1.80 3.63
N GLU A 47 26.75 -2.84 4.38
CA GLU A 47 26.51 -4.18 3.83
C GLU A 47 25.33 -4.18 2.86
N ARG A 48 25.53 -4.83 1.71
CA ARG A 48 24.48 -5.02 0.69
C ARG A 48 24.18 -6.48 0.49
N TRP A 49 22.91 -6.83 0.39
CA TRP A 49 22.47 -8.20 0.09
C TRP A 49 21.23 -8.16 -0.79
N THR A 50 20.91 -9.32 -1.36
CA THR A 50 19.68 -9.50 -2.14
C THR A 50 18.98 -10.77 -1.71
N VAL A 51 17.76 -10.62 -1.25
CA VAL A 51 16.88 -11.78 -0.99
C VAL A 51 16.30 -12.25 -2.32
N ARG A 52 16.57 -13.49 -2.70
CA ARG A 52 16.11 -14.09 -3.96
C ARG A 52 15.29 -15.33 -3.70
N ALA A 53 13.98 -15.20 -3.78
CA ALA A 53 13.11 -16.35 -3.64
C ALA A 53 13.13 -17.25 -4.88
N ASN A 54 12.84 -18.52 -4.68
CA ASN A 54 12.51 -19.43 -5.77
C ASN A 54 11.03 -19.34 -6.12
N ASP A 55 10.68 -19.67 -7.35
CA ASP A 55 9.31 -19.52 -7.87
C ASP A 55 8.27 -20.45 -7.22
N GLY A 56 8.69 -21.60 -6.70
CA GLY A 56 7.79 -22.60 -6.13
C GLY A 56 7.32 -22.30 -4.71
N PHE A 57 6.36 -23.09 -4.22
CA PHE A 57 5.80 -22.97 -2.87
C PHE A 57 6.79 -23.33 -1.75
N VAL A 58 7.61 -24.35 -1.99
CA VAL A 58 8.63 -24.75 -1.00
C VAL A 58 9.76 -23.73 -1.02
N PRO A 59 9.99 -22.98 0.07
CA PRO A 59 10.96 -21.88 0.09
C PRO A 59 12.39 -22.40 0.29
N TRP A 60 12.87 -23.26 -0.60
CA TRP A 60 14.23 -23.85 -0.48
C TRP A 60 15.35 -22.80 -0.55
N TRP A 61 15.05 -21.60 -1.08
CA TRP A 61 15.99 -20.49 -1.10
C TRP A 61 16.51 -20.08 0.29
N ILE A 62 15.76 -20.36 1.36
CA ILE A 62 16.22 -20.11 2.75
C ILE A 62 17.39 -20.99 3.16
N LEU A 63 17.61 -22.10 2.46
CA LEU A 63 18.73 -23.00 2.71
C LEU A 63 20.02 -22.52 2.03
N ASP A 64 19.92 -21.64 1.02
CA ASP A 64 21.06 -21.12 0.28
C ASP A 64 21.56 -19.80 0.92
N PRO A 65 22.77 -19.75 1.49
CA PRO A 65 23.34 -18.54 2.10
C PRO A 65 23.42 -17.34 1.15
N ALA A 66 23.58 -17.58 -0.16
CA ALA A 66 23.68 -16.50 -1.15
C ALA A 66 22.31 -15.86 -1.51
N ARG A 67 21.22 -16.48 -1.09
CA ARG A 67 19.84 -16.05 -1.42
C ARG A 67 19.05 -15.58 -0.23
N ARG A 68 19.42 -16.00 0.97
CA ARG A 68 18.73 -15.64 2.22
C ARG A 68 19.32 -14.37 2.85
N VAL A 69 18.67 -13.92 3.92
CA VAL A 69 19.15 -12.79 4.73
C VAL A 69 20.47 -13.16 5.41
N PRO A 70 21.53 -12.33 5.27
CA PRO A 70 22.81 -12.55 5.95
C PRO A 70 22.65 -12.60 7.48
N GLY A 71 23.33 -13.54 8.12
CA GLY A 71 23.27 -13.75 9.57
C GLY A 71 21.99 -14.42 10.09
N ALA A 72 20.94 -14.56 9.28
CA ALA A 72 19.69 -15.21 9.69
C ALA A 72 19.88 -16.72 9.88
N ARG A 73 19.32 -17.24 10.97
CA ARG A 73 19.28 -18.68 11.27
C ARG A 73 18.00 -19.29 10.69
N LEU A 74 18.08 -20.53 10.18
CA LEU A 74 16.92 -21.21 9.58
C LEU A 74 15.70 -21.26 10.50
N ARG A 75 15.91 -21.45 11.81
CA ARG A 75 14.81 -21.45 12.80
C ARG A 75 14.04 -20.14 12.89
N GLU A 76 14.64 -19.00 12.53
CA GLU A 76 13.97 -17.69 12.56
C GLU A 76 12.86 -17.61 11.52
N TYR A 77 12.98 -18.31 10.39
CA TYR A 77 11.94 -18.38 9.37
C TYR A 77 10.65 -19.07 9.84
N LEU A 78 10.73 -19.85 10.95
CA LEU A 78 9.54 -20.44 11.58
C LEU A 78 8.61 -19.36 12.19
N ALA A 79 9.11 -18.15 12.42
CA ALA A 79 8.28 -17.03 12.85
C ALA A 79 7.15 -16.71 11.85
N LEU A 80 7.42 -16.85 10.54
CA LEU A 80 6.40 -16.67 9.50
C LEU A 80 5.26 -17.67 9.61
N ALA A 81 5.58 -18.93 9.95
CA ALA A 81 4.57 -19.97 10.17
C ALA A 81 3.73 -19.71 11.45
N LYS A 82 4.34 -19.08 12.48
CA LYS A 82 3.58 -18.64 13.67
C LYS A 82 2.62 -17.53 13.35
N LEU A 83 3.01 -16.54 12.53
CA LEU A 83 2.11 -15.48 12.06
C LEU A 83 0.88 -16.04 11.35
N LEU A 84 1.03 -17.06 10.50
CA LEU A 84 -0.11 -17.71 9.82
C LEU A 84 -1.15 -18.33 10.77
N ARG A 85 -0.76 -18.58 12.03
CA ARG A 85 -1.61 -19.15 13.09
C ARG A 85 -1.94 -18.14 14.18
N ALA A 86 -1.76 -16.83 13.90
CA ALA A 86 -2.03 -15.78 14.87
C ALA A 86 -3.49 -15.81 15.34
N LYS A 87 -3.69 -15.56 16.62
CA LYS A 87 -5.03 -15.41 17.20
C LYS A 87 -5.66 -14.08 16.74
N ALA A 88 -6.98 -14.10 16.62
CA ALA A 88 -7.72 -12.87 16.37
C ALA A 88 -7.44 -11.82 17.48
N GLY A 89 -7.22 -10.57 17.08
CA GLY A 89 -6.94 -9.48 18.01
C GLY A 89 -5.51 -9.44 18.56
N ALA A 90 -4.63 -10.41 18.24
CA ALA A 90 -3.24 -10.40 18.67
C ALA A 90 -2.40 -9.41 17.88
N THR A 91 -1.36 -8.87 18.53
CA THR A 91 -0.31 -8.11 17.86
C THR A 91 0.78 -9.04 17.31
N ILE A 92 1.60 -8.52 16.39
CA ILE A 92 2.77 -9.23 15.87
C ILE A 92 3.74 -9.55 17.01
N GLY A 93 3.98 -8.58 17.93
CA GLY A 93 4.90 -8.76 19.06
C GLY A 93 4.47 -9.83 20.08
N GLU A 94 3.15 -10.09 20.22
CA GLU A 94 2.60 -11.20 21.01
C GLU A 94 2.72 -12.55 20.28
N THR A 95 2.84 -12.53 18.96
CA THR A 95 2.83 -13.75 18.12
C THR A 95 4.24 -14.25 17.83
N ILE A 96 5.18 -13.34 17.54
CA ILE A 96 6.57 -13.66 17.18
C ILE A 96 7.56 -12.82 17.97
N SER A 97 8.80 -13.32 18.10
CA SER A 97 9.90 -12.50 18.59
C SER A 97 10.30 -11.47 17.54
N CYS A 98 10.08 -10.19 17.84
CA CYS A 98 10.49 -9.06 17.00
C CYS A 98 11.98 -8.74 17.25
N SER A 99 12.87 -9.69 16.96
CA SER A 99 14.31 -9.59 17.19
C SER A 99 15.10 -10.55 16.31
N GLY A 100 16.40 -10.30 16.21
CA GLY A 100 17.33 -11.11 15.42
C GLY A 100 17.49 -10.66 13.97
N PRO A 101 18.51 -11.19 13.26
CA PRO A 101 18.88 -10.74 11.92
C PRO A 101 17.75 -10.86 10.89
N LEU A 102 16.98 -11.94 10.90
CA LEU A 102 15.87 -12.09 9.96
C LEU A 102 14.80 -11.04 10.17
N TYR A 103 14.46 -10.75 11.45
CA TYR A 103 13.47 -9.72 11.77
C TYR A 103 13.95 -8.36 11.29
N ALA A 104 15.08 -7.89 11.77
CA ALA A 104 15.59 -6.55 11.50
C ALA A 104 15.89 -6.28 10.01
N ARG A 105 16.35 -7.32 9.27
CA ARG A 105 16.84 -7.16 7.89
C ARG A 105 15.83 -7.56 6.81
N LEU A 106 14.68 -8.13 7.18
CA LEU A 106 13.65 -8.53 6.21
C LEU A 106 12.23 -8.34 6.74
N ILE A 107 11.89 -8.96 7.89
CA ILE A 107 10.49 -9.00 8.33
C ILE A 107 10.01 -7.60 8.70
N GLU A 108 10.77 -6.86 9.50
CA GLU A 108 10.41 -5.51 9.93
C GLU A 108 10.28 -4.54 8.76
N PRO A 109 11.25 -4.41 7.83
CA PRO A 109 11.11 -3.53 6.66
C PRO A 109 9.90 -3.86 5.79
N LEU A 110 9.63 -5.15 5.56
CA LEU A 110 8.47 -5.59 4.78
C LEU A 110 7.15 -5.28 5.49
N LEU A 111 7.05 -5.60 6.78
CA LEU A 111 5.82 -5.35 7.54
C LEU A 111 5.60 -3.87 7.79
N MET A 112 6.65 -3.08 8.05
CA MET A 112 6.57 -1.63 8.16
C MET A 112 5.95 -1.02 6.90
N SER A 113 6.44 -1.40 5.73
CA SER A 113 5.93 -0.90 4.45
C SER A 113 4.50 -1.36 4.15
N ALA A 114 4.18 -2.62 4.44
CA ALA A 114 2.90 -3.19 4.09
C ALA A 114 1.77 -2.79 5.05
N LEU A 115 2.10 -2.53 6.33
CA LEU A 115 1.15 -2.13 7.37
C LEU A 115 1.11 -0.61 7.58
N ASN A 116 2.13 0.11 7.15
CA ASN A 116 2.36 1.51 7.52
C ASN A 116 2.19 1.75 9.04
N THR A 117 2.64 0.83 9.84
CA THR A 117 2.46 0.82 11.30
C THR A 117 3.66 0.09 11.89
N GLU A 118 4.15 0.54 13.06
CA GLU A 118 5.21 -0.13 13.78
C GLU A 118 4.86 -1.62 13.96
N PRO A 119 5.68 -2.57 13.42
CA PRO A 119 5.26 -3.97 13.30
C PRO A 119 4.96 -4.64 14.63
N ARG A 120 5.71 -4.32 15.70
CA ARG A 120 5.50 -4.95 17.02
C ARG A 120 4.08 -4.76 17.54
N SER A 121 3.50 -3.57 17.33
CA SER A 121 2.14 -3.21 17.74
C SER A 121 1.09 -3.54 16.67
N GLY A 122 1.52 -3.84 15.46
CA GLY A 122 0.67 -4.13 14.33
C GLY A 122 -0.18 -5.39 14.48
N SER A 123 -1.28 -5.46 13.75
CA SER A 123 -2.19 -6.62 13.71
C SER A 123 -1.50 -7.85 13.14
N ALA A 124 -1.40 -8.90 13.94
CA ALA A 124 -0.88 -10.19 13.49
C ALA A 124 -1.77 -10.83 12.41
N ALA A 125 -3.07 -10.56 12.42
CA ALA A 125 -4.01 -11.05 11.41
C ALA A 125 -3.72 -10.42 10.03
N LEU A 126 -3.47 -9.10 9.97
CA LEU A 126 -3.09 -8.42 8.74
C LEU A 126 -1.70 -8.85 8.25
N ALA A 127 -0.73 -9.00 9.16
CA ALA A 127 0.59 -9.56 8.81
C ALA A 127 0.48 -10.99 8.27
N ALA A 128 -0.38 -11.83 8.86
CA ALA A 128 -0.65 -13.18 8.38
C ALA A 128 -1.26 -13.18 6.97
N ALA A 129 -2.14 -12.22 6.66
CA ALA A 129 -2.70 -12.07 5.33
C ALA A 129 -1.61 -11.74 4.29
N ILE A 130 -0.71 -10.80 4.61
CA ILE A 130 0.46 -10.49 3.76
C ILE A 130 1.32 -11.75 3.54
N VAL A 131 1.70 -12.45 4.61
CA VAL A 131 2.53 -13.66 4.50
C VAL A 131 1.84 -14.73 3.67
N ARG A 132 0.53 -14.91 3.82
CA ARG A 132 -0.26 -15.92 3.08
C ARG A 132 -0.30 -15.60 1.59
N GLU A 133 -0.49 -14.34 1.22
CA GLU A 133 -0.60 -13.92 -0.18
C GLU A 133 0.77 -13.74 -0.86
N THR A 134 1.86 -13.72 -0.09
CA THR A 134 3.22 -13.54 -0.59
C THR A 134 4.09 -14.78 -0.32
N LEU A 135 4.82 -14.77 0.78
CA LEU A 135 5.85 -15.77 1.09
C LEU A 135 5.31 -17.20 1.10
N ALA A 136 4.10 -17.41 1.60
CA ALA A 136 3.45 -18.72 1.61
C ALA A 136 2.87 -19.13 0.25
N ALA A 137 2.66 -18.17 -0.65
CA ALA A 137 2.14 -18.43 -1.99
C ALA A 137 3.23 -18.79 -3.02
N GLY A 138 4.52 -18.73 -2.63
CA GLY A 138 5.68 -18.99 -3.48
C GLY A 138 6.11 -17.78 -4.30
N GLY A 139 7.37 -17.73 -4.71
CA GLY A 139 8.02 -16.56 -5.30
C GLY A 139 7.36 -16.03 -6.58
N ARG A 140 6.62 -16.85 -7.29
CA ARG A 140 5.82 -16.38 -8.45
C ARG A 140 4.79 -15.32 -8.08
N ASN A 141 4.34 -15.27 -6.80
CA ASN A 141 3.28 -14.39 -6.34
C ASN A 141 3.79 -13.11 -5.67
N TYR A 142 5.08 -12.94 -5.48
CA TYR A 142 5.62 -11.72 -4.90
C TYR A 142 6.80 -11.11 -5.66
N ARG A 143 6.80 -11.25 -7.00
CA ARG A 143 7.66 -10.42 -7.85
C ARG A 143 7.20 -8.98 -7.75
N PRO A 144 8.11 -8.02 -7.49
CA PRO A 144 7.75 -6.62 -7.44
C PRO A 144 7.42 -6.09 -8.84
N LEU A 145 6.29 -5.40 -8.96
CA LEU A 145 5.82 -4.76 -10.18
C LEU A 145 5.75 -3.26 -9.93
N ILE A 146 6.41 -2.47 -10.76
CA ILE A 146 6.56 -1.02 -10.60
C ILE A 146 5.96 -0.29 -11.79
N ALA A 147 5.12 0.71 -11.54
CA ALA A 147 4.58 1.61 -12.56
C ALA A 147 5.65 2.64 -12.93
N HIS A 148 6.45 2.37 -13.96
CA HIS A 148 7.58 3.22 -14.35
C HIS A 148 7.16 4.63 -14.78
N ASN A 149 5.98 4.77 -15.38
CA ASN A 149 5.42 6.05 -15.84
C ASN A 149 4.47 6.70 -14.83
N GLY A 150 4.49 6.24 -13.57
CA GLY A 150 3.62 6.71 -12.50
C GLY A 150 2.30 5.95 -12.41
N LEU A 151 1.73 5.96 -11.20
CA LEU A 151 0.48 5.26 -10.89
C LEU A 151 -0.72 5.87 -11.62
N SER A 152 -0.77 7.19 -11.74
CA SER A 152 -1.85 7.89 -12.43
C SER A 152 -1.97 7.46 -13.88
N ASN A 153 -0.84 7.27 -14.56
CA ASN A 153 -0.83 6.83 -15.97
C ASN A 153 -1.16 5.35 -16.16
N VAL A 154 -0.97 4.52 -15.12
CA VAL A 154 -1.22 3.07 -15.20
C VAL A 154 -2.61 2.71 -14.64
N PHE A 155 -3.01 3.28 -13.51
CA PHE A 155 -4.24 2.89 -12.81
C PHE A 155 -5.42 3.84 -13.06
N ILE A 156 -5.19 5.14 -13.30
CA ILE A 156 -6.26 6.13 -13.31
C ILE A 156 -6.62 6.56 -14.74
N ALA A 157 -5.68 7.05 -15.54
CA ALA A 157 -5.98 7.56 -16.86
C ALA A 157 -6.63 6.52 -17.80
N PRO A 158 -6.17 5.23 -17.83
CA PRO A 158 -6.87 4.20 -18.58
C PRO A 158 -8.28 3.90 -18.07
N ALA A 159 -8.48 3.92 -16.75
CA ALA A 159 -9.79 3.69 -16.15
C ALA A 159 -10.80 4.79 -16.51
N LEU A 160 -10.36 6.04 -16.52
CA LEU A 160 -11.21 7.17 -16.94
C LEU A 160 -11.65 7.01 -18.41
N ARG A 161 -10.75 6.55 -19.28
CA ARG A 161 -11.11 6.22 -20.68
C ARG A 161 -12.10 5.08 -20.74
N TYR A 162 -11.83 3.99 -20.01
CA TYR A 162 -12.72 2.82 -19.95
C TYR A 162 -14.14 3.22 -19.52
N ILE A 163 -14.28 4.06 -18.48
CA ILE A 163 -15.58 4.56 -18.01
C ILE A 163 -16.28 5.35 -19.12
N ALA A 164 -15.58 6.27 -19.78
CA ALA A 164 -16.14 7.09 -20.86
C ALA A 164 -16.58 6.22 -22.06
N ASP A 165 -15.77 5.26 -22.48
CA ASP A 165 -16.04 4.36 -23.60
C ASP A 165 -17.27 3.46 -23.33
N HIS A 166 -17.62 3.25 -22.06
CA HIS A 166 -18.81 2.51 -21.62
C HIS A 166 -19.98 3.41 -21.22
N GLY A 167 -19.97 4.68 -21.62
CA GLY A 167 -21.07 5.62 -21.39
C GLY A 167 -21.15 6.21 -19.98
N GLY A 168 -20.14 5.96 -19.13
CA GLY A 168 -20.03 6.58 -17.81
C GLY A 168 -19.42 7.98 -17.87
N SER A 169 -19.56 8.74 -16.78
CA SER A 169 -18.96 10.07 -16.65
C SER A 169 -18.29 10.25 -15.29
N VAL A 170 -17.24 11.09 -15.24
CA VAL A 170 -16.55 11.48 -14.02
C VAL A 170 -16.63 12.99 -13.86
N ASN A 171 -17.21 13.43 -12.74
CA ASN A 171 -17.38 14.84 -12.43
C ASN A 171 -16.45 15.24 -11.28
N TYR A 172 -15.53 16.16 -11.56
CA TYR A 172 -14.59 16.69 -10.57
C TYR A 172 -15.12 17.95 -9.88
N GLY A 173 -14.47 18.32 -8.77
CA GLY A 173 -14.79 19.56 -8.05
C GLY A 173 -16.13 19.53 -7.30
N ARG A 174 -16.76 18.38 -7.17
CA ARG A 174 -18.03 18.20 -6.46
C ARG A 174 -17.82 17.44 -5.16
N ARG A 175 -18.09 18.10 -4.05
CA ARG A 175 -18.02 17.51 -2.72
C ARG A 175 -19.41 17.10 -2.26
N LEU A 176 -19.63 15.79 -2.06
CA LEU A 176 -20.82 15.28 -1.39
C LEU A 176 -20.87 15.81 0.05
N ARG A 177 -21.93 16.47 0.44
CA ARG A 177 -22.14 17.06 1.76
C ARG A 177 -23.05 16.22 2.64
N GLN A 178 -24.09 15.62 2.03
CA GLN A 178 -25.07 14.85 2.76
C GLN A 178 -25.71 13.76 1.88
N LEU A 179 -26.12 12.68 2.51
CA LEU A 179 -27.00 11.68 1.94
C LEU A 179 -28.42 11.91 2.50
N ALA A 180 -29.41 12.12 1.64
CA ALA A 180 -30.80 12.08 2.07
C ALA A 180 -31.19 10.63 2.25
N LEU A 181 -31.59 10.25 3.45
CA LEU A 181 -31.92 8.89 3.85
C LEU A 181 -33.44 8.80 4.15
N GLY A 182 -34.11 7.82 3.61
CA GLY A 182 -35.54 7.61 3.84
C GLY A 182 -35.99 6.21 3.42
N ALA A 183 -36.92 5.63 4.16
CA ALA A 183 -37.50 4.31 3.90
C ALA A 183 -36.44 3.20 3.66
N GLY A 184 -35.33 3.21 4.43
CA GLY A 184 -34.27 2.22 4.32
C GLY A 184 -33.33 2.40 3.12
N ARG A 185 -33.40 3.54 2.42
CA ARG A 185 -32.65 3.81 1.20
C ARG A 185 -32.01 5.21 1.19
N VAL A 186 -31.00 5.41 0.37
CA VAL A 186 -30.56 6.73 -0.07
C VAL A 186 -31.54 7.22 -1.14
N THR A 187 -32.06 8.44 -0.96
CA THR A 187 -33.07 9.05 -1.84
C THR A 187 -32.53 10.24 -2.62
N ALA A 188 -31.46 10.88 -2.13
CA ALA A 188 -30.75 11.91 -2.88
C ALA A 188 -29.30 12.09 -2.39
N LEU A 189 -28.46 12.66 -3.27
CA LEU A 189 -27.09 13.06 -2.99
C LEU A 189 -27.04 14.60 -3.00
N ASP A 190 -26.71 15.20 -1.86
CA ASP A 190 -26.61 16.67 -1.73
C ASP A 190 -25.14 17.11 -1.84
N PHE A 191 -24.85 17.96 -2.83
CA PHE A 191 -23.56 18.58 -3.06
C PHE A 191 -23.51 20.06 -2.59
N GLY A 192 -24.63 20.57 -2.07
CA GLY A 192 -24.77 21.95 -1.58
C GLY A 192 -25.25 22.92 -2.66
N ASP A 193 -24.68 22.87 -3.84
CA ASP A 193 -25.10 23.64 -5.03
C ASP A 193 -26.10 22.88 -5.92
N ALA A 194 -26.16 21.57 -5.76
CA ALA A 194 -27.05 20.68 -6.48
C ALA A 194 -27.44 19.48 -5.62
N SER A 195 -28.67 19.01 -5.78
CA SER A 195 -29.15 17.74 -5.23
C SER A 195 -29.49 16.81 -6.38
N ILE A 196 -28.93 15.60 -6.34
CA ILE A 196 -29.16 14.57 -7.34
C ILE A 196 -30.11 13.53 -6.72
N PRO A 197 -31.34 13.38 -7.26
CA PRO A 197 -32.26 12.35 -6.76
C PRO A 197 -31.72 10.96 -7.08
N VAL A 198 -31.91 10.02 -6.14
CA VAL A 198 -31.58 8.59 -6.29
C VAL A 198 -32.89 7.83 -6.39
N THR A 199 -33.15 7.24 -7.54
CA THR A 199 -34.38 6.51 -7.84
C THR A 199 -34.33 5.07 -7.33
N SER A 200 -35.43 4.33 -7.51
CA SER A 200 -35.49 2.91 -7.10
C SER A 200 -34.52 2.00 -7.89
N SER A 201 -34.14 2.41 -9.11
CA SER A 201 -33.20 1.68 -9.96
C SER A 201 -31.75 2.08 -9.73
N ASP A 202 -31.49 3.12 -8.92
CA ASP A 202 -30.14 3.61 -8.67
C ASP A 202 -29.57 3.00 -7.40
N ALA A 203 -28.25 2.83 -7.43
CA ALA A 203 -27.46 2.41 -6.28
C ALA A 203 -26.26 3.36 -6.06
N VAL A 204 -25.80 3.46 -4.83
CA VAL A 204 -24.71 4.34 -4.42
C VAL A 204 -23.55 3.50 -3.90
N VAL A 205 -22.37 3.68 -4.47
CA VAL A 205 -21.11 3.19 -3.91
C VAL A 205 -20.38 4.35 -3.26
N LEU A 206 -20.25 4.32 -1.93
CA LEU A 206 -19.53 5.32 -1.19
C LEU A 206 -18.05 4.90 -1.05
N ALA A 207 -17.20 5.42 -1.93
CA ALA A 207 -15.78 5.08 -2.00
C ALA A 207 -14.89 6.26 -1.53
N VAL A 208 -15.29 6.90 -0.44
CA VAL A 208 -14.61 8.05 0.16
C VAL A 208 -13.71 7.60 1.33
N PRO A 209 -12.79 8.46 1.82
CA PRO A 209 -12.03 8.17 3.03
C PRO A 209 -12.93 7.89 4.26
N PRO A 210 -12.46 7.08 5.24
CA PRO A 210 -13.30 6.64 6.37
C PRO A 210 -13.91 7.80 7.16
N THR A 211 -13.16 8.89 7.39
CA THR A 211 -13.68 10.07 8.10
C THR A 211 -14.81 10.79 7.34
N ALA A 212 -14.78 10.76 6.02
CA ALA A 212 -15.87 11.32 5.21
C ALA A 212 -17.08 10.37 5.22
N ALA A 213 -16.85 9.05 5.14
CA ALA A 213 -17.92 8.07 5.23
C ALA A 213 -18.66 8.16 6.58
N GLU A 214 -17.92 8.27 7.70
CA GLU A 214 -18.48 8.45 9.05
C GLU A 214 -19.35 9.72 9.15
N SER A 215 -18.95 10.82 8.49
CA SER A 215 -19.74 12.05 8.50
C SER A 215 -21.00 11.97 7.63
N LEU A 216 -21.05 11.07 6.65
CA LEU A 216 -22.16 10.92 5.70
C LEU A 216 -23.16 9.84 6.10
N VAL A 217 -22.70 8.81 6.82
CA VAL A 217 -23.50 7.63 7.13
C VAL A 217 -23.69 7.56 8.65
N PRO A 218 -24.91 7.73 9.17
CA PRO A 218 -25.19 7.66 10.62
C PRO A 218 -24.71 6.34 11.22
N GLU A 219 -24.16 6.42 12.43
CA GLU A 219 -23.72 5.28 13.25
C GLU A 219 -22.67 4.36 12.58
N LEU A 220 -22.06 4.80 11.48
CA LEU A 220 -21.01 4.03 10.83
C LEU A 220 -19.75 4.05 11.69
N LEU A 221 -19.31 2.87 12.12
CA LEU A 221 -18.03 2.71 12.79
C LEU A 221 -16.93 2.59 11.75
N THR A 222 -15.88 3.42 11.87
CA THR A 222 -14.72 3.41 10.99
C THR A 222 -13.41 3.45 11.77
N PRO A 223 -12.26 3.07 11.17
CA PRO A 223 -10.96 3.32 11.75
C PRO A 223 -10.74 4.81 12.01
N THR A 224 -10.22 5.15 13.19
CA THR A 224 -10.04 6.53 13.67
C THR A 224 -8.59 6.95 13.84
N GLU A 225 -7.67 5.99 13.96
CA GLU A 225 -6.23 6.25 13.96
C GLU A 225 -5.66 6.07 12.55
N PHE A 226 -4.80 7.00 12.16
CA PHE A 226 -4.12 6.99 10.87
C PHE A 226 -2.63 7.07 11.05
N ARG A 227 -1.88 6.67 10.02
CA ARG A 227 -0.43 6.80 9.95
C ARG A 227 -0.03 7.60 8.74
N ALA A 228 1.00 8.42 8.93
CA ALA A 228 1.56 9.23 7.89
C ALA A 228 2.56 8.43 7.03
N ILE A 229 2.67 8.85 5.76
CA ILE A 229 3.76 8.49 4.87
C ILE A 229 4.44 9.76 4.40
N VAL A 230 5.76 9.73 4.38
CA VAL A 230 6.58 10.79 3.77
C VAL A 230 7.24 10.23 2.52
N ASN A 231 7.10 10.94 1.40
CA ASN A 231 7.81 10.66 0.18
C ASN A 231 8.74 11.82 -0.16
N ALA A 232 9.95 11.49 -0.60
CA ALA A 232 10.92 12.45 -1.11
C ALA A 232 11.25 12.11 -2.56
N HIS A 233 11.17 13.10 -3.44
CA HIS A 233 11.46 12.95 -4.85
C HIS A 233 12.63 13.87 -5.22
N PHE A 234 13.68 13.31 -5.82
CA PHE A 234 14.87 14.02 -6.25
C PHE A 234 14.98 13.94 -7.78
N ARG A 235 15.10 15.09 -8.43
CA ARG A 235 15.17 15.18 -9.89
C ARG A 235 16.61 14.91 -10.36
N ILE A 236 16.91 13.63 -10.57
CA ILE A 236 18.20 13.15 -11.01
C ILE A 236 18.03 11.82 -11.73
N ASP A 237 18.78 11.57 -12.79
CA ASP A 237 18.81 10.27 -13.43
C ASP A 237 19.49 9.25 -12.52
N PRO A 238 18.86 8.07 -12.32
CA PRO A 238 19.49 7.00 -11.56
C PRO A 238 20.83 6.58 -12.20
N PRO A 239 21.87 6.30 -11.40
CA PRO A 239 23.11 5.74 -11.93
C PRO A 239 22.85 4.42 -12.68
N ARG A 240 23.66 4.17 -13.72
CA ARG A 240 23.59 2.91 -14.45
C ARG A 240 23.81 1.72 -13.53
N GLY A 241 22.93 0.73 -13.62
CA GLY A 241 23.00 -0.49 -12.81
C GLY A 241 22.39 -0.37 -11.41
N LEU A 242 21.87 0.80 -11.02
CA LEU A 242 21.10 0.91 -9.79
C LEU A 242 19.82 0.06 -9.92
N ALA A 243 19.54 -0.73 -8.90
CA ALA A 243 18.32 -1.54 -8.89
C ALA A 243 17.07 -0.62 -8.87
N PRO A 244 15.96 -1.03 -9.54
CA PRO A 244 14.75 -0.20 -9.62
C PRO A 244 14.09 0.03 -8.25
N MET A 245 14.41 -0.80 -7.26
CA MET A 245 13.96 -0.67 -5.88
C MET A 245 15.03 -1.23 -4.94
N ILE A 246 15.29 -0.53 -3.84
CA ILE A 246 16.25 -0.95 -2.80
C ILE A 246 15.60 -0.73 -1.44
N GLY A 247 15.52 -1.79 -0.62
CA GLY A 247 15.17 -1.70 0.79
C GLY A 247 16.35 -1.16 1.61
N VAL A 248 16.06 -0.33 2.58
CA VAL A 248 17.06 0.31 3.43
C VAL A 248 16.79 -0.06 4.88
N VAL A 249 17.82 -0.47 5.60
CA VAL A 249 17.77 -0.70 7.04
C VAL A 249 18.76 0.20 7.76
N ASN A 250 18.50 0.52 9.00
CA ASN A 250 19.29 1.43 9.83
C ASN A 250 19.46 2.83 9.20
N GLY A 251 18.45 3.32 8.50
CA GLY A 251 18.37 4.66 7.93
C GLY A 251 17.01 5.28 8.16
N LEU A 252 16.88 6.56 7.79
CA LEU A 252 15.62 7.27 7.73
C LEU A 252 14.81 6.83 6.50
N ALA A 253 15.48 6.71 5.34
CA ALA A 253 14.91 6.12 4.15
C ALA A 253 14.60 4.64 4.40
N GLN A 254 13.41 4.18 3.97
CA GLN A 254 13.04 2.77 4.08
C GLN A 254 13.08 2.07 2.71
N TRP A 255 12.62 2.75 1.68
CA TRP A 255 12.67 2.26 0.31
C TRP A 255 13.10 3.35 -0.64
N LEU A 256 14.10 3.05 -1.47
CA LEU A 256 14.53 3.87 -2.59
C LEU A 256 14.01 3.27 -3.89
N PHE A 257 13.36 4.07 -4.70
CA PHE A 257 12.89 3.72 -6.05
C PHE A 257 13.65 4.53 -7.10
N ALA A 258 14.04 3.86 -8.17
CA ALA A 258 14.71 4.47 -9.31
C ALA A 258 13.77 4.53 -10.52
N PHE A 259 13.36 5.73 -10.90
CA PHE A 259 12.53 6.00 -12.07
C PHE A 259 13.32 6.81 -13.10
N PRO A 260 12.96 6.80 -14.38
CA PRO A 260 13.56 7.71 -15.36
C PRO A 260 13.50 9.17 -14.87
N GLY A 261 14.64 9.84 -14.80
CA GLY A 261 14.78 11.23 -14.36
C GLY A 261 14.54 11.48 -12.86
N ARG A 262 14.37 10.43 -12.03
CA ARG A 262 13.99 10.61 -10.63
C ARG A 262 14.46 9.48 -9.72
N LEU A 263 15.01 9.84 -8.56
CA LEU A 263 15.10 8.98 -7.39
C LEU A 263 13.99 9.34 -6.40
N SER A 264 13.32 8.36 -5.84
CA SER A 264 12.22 8.58 -4.90
C SER A 264 12.37 7.71 -3.67
N VAL A 265 12.14 8.29 -2.50
CA VAL A 265 12.17 7.59 -1.22
C VAL A 265 10.76 7.53 -0.63
N THR A 266 10.42 6.43 0.00
CA THR A 266 9.21 6.27 0.80
C THR A 266 9.57 5.92 2.24
N ILE A 267 8.93 6.59 3.19
CA ILE A 267 9.05 6.38 4.63
C ILE A 267 7.65 6.15 5.19
N SER A 268 7.40 4.95 5.69
CA SER A 268 6.16 4.55 6.35
C SER A 268 6.20 4.85 7.85
N ALA A 269 5.03 4.92 8.49
CA ALA A 269 4.86 5.27 9.90
C ALA A 269 5.63 6.55 10.26
N ALA A 270 5.52 7.55 9.40
CA ALA A 270 6.33 8.77 9.42
C ALA A 270 5.71 9.89 10.26
N ASP A 271 4.90 9.56 11.27
CA ASP A 271 4.19 10.53 12.10
C ASP A 271 5.15 11.50 12.79
N ASP A 272 6.26 11.00 13.33
CA ASP A 272 7.28 11.79 14.04
C ASP A 272 8.07 12.74 13.09
N LEU A 273 7.94 12.57 11.79
CA LEU A 273 8.61 13.40 10.79
C LEU A 273 7.77 14.59 10.31
N LEU A 274 6.50 14.64 10.70
CA LEU A 274 5.56 15.64 10.19
C LEU A 274 5.89 17.07 10.63
N ASP A 275 6.57 17.22 11.77
CA ASP A 275 6.91 18.52 12.35
C ASP A 275 8.29 19.05 11.88
N LEU A 276 9.10 18.23 11.23
CA LEU A 276 10.37 18.67 10.67
C LEU A 276 10.14 19.60 9.47
N SER A 277 11.08 20.53 9.19
CA SER A 277 10.99 21.33 7.96
C SER A 277 11.11 20.44 6.71
N ARG A 278 10.63 20.92 5.56
CA ARG A 278 10.79 20.18 4.31
C ARG A 278 12.25 20.12 3.89
N GLU A 279 12.98 21.18 4.15
CA GLU A 279 14.40 21.35 3.87
C GLU A 279 15.24 20.37 4.69
N ASP A 280 14.98 20.26 6.01
CA ASP A 280 15.67 19.30 6.89
C ASP A 280 15.42 17.86 6.46
N LEU A 281 14.16 17.54 6.14
CA LEU A 281 13.81 16.20 5.63
C LEU A 281 14.52 15.91 4.32
N ALA A 282 14.47 16.83 3.36
CA ALA A 282 15.12 16.65 2.07
C ALA A 282 16.62 16.44 2.22
N SER A 283 17.27 17.25 3.08
CA SER A 283 18.73 17.15 3.34
C SER A 283 19.11 15.81 3.97
N ARG A 284 18.38 15.40 5.03
CA ARG A 284 18.65 14.11 5.71
C ARG A 284 18.42 12.93 4.78
N ILE A 285 17.33 12.93 4.02
CA ILE A 285 17.01 11.85 3.08
C ILE A 285 18.03 11.83 1.93
N TRP A 286 18.43 13.01 1.42
CA TRP A 286 19.42 13.09 0.34
C TRP A 286 20.77 12.53 0.74
N SER A 287 21.26 12.82 1.94
CA SER A 287 22.54 12.27 2.42
C SER A 287 22.57 10.74 2.38
N GLU A 288 21.45 10.08 2.73
CA GLU A 288 21.32 8.63 2.63
C GLU A 288 21.20 8.15 1.17
N VAL A 289 20.39 8.85 0.35
CA VAL A 289 20.24 8.52 -1.09
C VAL A 289 21.58 8.62 -1.82
N ALA A 290 22.38 9.64 -1.53
CA ALA A 290 23.73 9.82 -2.11
C ALA A 290 24.63 8.62 -1.79
N VAL A 291 24.63 8.14 -0.54
CA VAL A 291 25.36 6.92 -0.13
C VAL A 291 24.81 5.67 -0.83
N ILE A 292 23.48 5.49 -0.85
CA ILE A 292 22.85 4.31 -1.45
C ILE A 292 23.16 4.20 -2.95
N ALA A 293 23.06 5.33 -3.64
CA ALA A 293 23.22 5.41 -5.10
C ALA A 293 24.64 5.75 -5.54
N ASN A 294 25.58 5.94 -4.60
CA ASN A 294 26.95 6.37 -4.86
C ASN A 294 27.02 7.64 -5.72
N LEU A 295 26.29 8.67 -5.28
CA LEU A 295 26.20 9.99 -5.89
C LEU A 295 27.00 11.03 -5.10
N ALA A 296 27.27 12.18 -5.72
CA ALA A 296 27.84 13.33 -5.02
C ALA A 296 26.84 13.92 -4.02
N ASP A 297 27.36 14.59 -2.97
CA ASP A 297 26.53 15.19 -1.90
C ASP A 297 25.65 16.36 -2.36
N ALA A 298 25.93 16.95 -3.53
CA ALA A 298 25.15 18.06 -4.06
C ALA A 298 23.70 17.65 -4.31
N MET A 299 22.79 18.17 -3.47
CA MET A 299 21.38 17.84 -3.53
C MET A 299 20.72 18.47 -4.79
N PRO A 300 20.09 17.67 -5.66
CA PRO A 300 19.37 18.18 -6.83
C PRO A 300 18.05 18.85 -6.43
N ALA A 301 17.30 19.35 -7.40
CA ALA A 301 15.93 19.81 -7.17
C ALA A 301 15.07 18.67 -6.59
N TRP A 302 14.28 18.99 -5.57
CA TRP A 302 13.55 18.00 -4.79
C TRP A 302 12.11 18.44 -4.47
N GLN A 303 11.28 17.48 -4.06
CA GLN A 303 9.95 17.68 -3.55
C GLN A 303 9.66 16.70 -2.40
N ILE A 304 9.18 17.21 -1.28
CA ILE A 304 8.65 16.41 -0.17
C ILE A 304 7.12 16.39 -0.25
N VAL A 305 6.55 15.19 -0.23
CA VAL A 305 5.12 14.95 -0.11
C VAL A 305 4.84 14.29 1.24
N ARG A 306 3.91 14.85 2.01
CA ARG A 306 3.48 14.35 3.31
C ARG A 306 2.01 13.98 3.23
N GLU A 307 1.71 12.71 3.28
CA GLU A 307 0.35 12.24 3.44
C GLU A 307 0.09 11.91 4.90
N ARG A 308 -0.61 12.81 5.60
CA ARG A 308 -0.83 12.71 7.05
C ARG A 308 -1.77 11.56 7.45
N ARG A 309 -2.67 11.19 6.57
CA ARG A 309 -3.65 10.11 6.76
C ARG A 309 -3.55 9.12 5.62
N ALA A 310 -2.32 8.61 5.38
CA ALA A 310 -2.03 7.74 4.25
C ALA A 310 -2.79 6.42 4.36
N THR A 311 -2.85 5.84 5.55
CA THR A 311 -3.57 4.60 5.83
C THR A 311 -4.19 4.67 7.23
N PHE A 312 -5.20 3.85 7.50
CA PHE A 312 -5.55 3.57 8.89
C PHE A 312 -4.38 2.84 9.58
N ALA A 313 -4.21 3.06 10.89
CA ALA A 313 -3.22 2.33 11.66
C ALA A 313 -3.57 0.85 11.69
N ALA A 314 -2.69 -0.01 11.21
CA ALA A 314 -2.94 -1.45 11.12
C ALA A 314 -2.83 -2.15 12.49
N LEU A 315 -3.53 -1.61 13.49
CA LEU A 315 -3.61 -2.11 14.86
C LEU A 315 -4.81 -3.05 15.03
N PRO A 316 -4.78 -4.04 15.93
CA PRO A 316 -5.94 -4.91 16.16
C PRO A 316 -7.24 -4.16 16.48
N ARG A 317 -7.16 -3.07 17.26
CA ARG A 317 -8.31 -2.26 17.61
C ARG A 317 -8.90 -1.48 16.44
N GLU A 318 -8.09 -1.06 15.49
CA GLU A 318 -8.53 -0.35 14.28
C GLU A 318 -9.06 -1.34 13.24
N GLU A 319 -8.44 -2.51 13.12
CA GLU A 319 -8.96 -3.62 12.29
C GLU A 319 -10.38 -4.03 12.70
N ALA A 320 -10.67 -4.05 14.00
CA ALA A 320 -11.98 -4.40 14.54
C ALA A 320 -13.08 -3.38 14.18
N LYS A 321 -12.73 -2.12 13.87
CA LYS A 321 -13.66 -1.05 13.48
C LYS A 321 -13.99 -1.06 11.98
N ARG A 322 -13.32 -1.87 11.17
CA ARG A 322 -13.53 -1.88 9.72
C ARG A 322 -14.89 -2.44 9.36
N PRO A 323 -15.75 -1.65 8.70
CA PRO A 323 -17.10 -2.07 8.33
C PRO A 323 -17.08 -3.10 7.18
N ALA A 324 -18.18 -3.83 7.05
CA ALA A 324 -18.44 -4.61 5.86
C ALA A 324 -18.76 -3.70 4.65
N THR A 325 -18.87 -4.29 3.46
CA THR A 325 -19.28 -3.57 2.25
C THR A 325 -20.74 -3.14 2.35
N GLU A 326 -21.57 -3.97 2.96
CA GLU A 326 -23.00 -3.77 3.14
C GLU A 326 -23.28 -2.72 4.23
N THR A 327 -24.31 -1.90 4.03
CA THR A 327 -24.81 -0.96 5.01
C THR A 327 -26.24 -1.32 5.44
N ALA A 328 -26.81 -0.52 6.33
CA ALA A 328 -28.21 -0.65 6.71
C ALA A 328 -29.18 -0.18 5.60
N TRP A 329 -28.70 0.49 4.56
CA TRP A 329 -29.50 1.01 3.45
C TRP A 329 -29.35 0.10 2.23
N GLU A 330 -30.46 -0.34 1.66
CA GLU A 330 -30.53 -1.35 0.60
C GLU A 330 -29.71 -0.99 -0.65
N ASN A 331 -29.66 0.31 -1.02
CA ASN A 331 -28.99 0.80 -2.21
C ASN A 331 -27.68 1.53 -1.92
N LEU A 332 -27.10 1.39 -0.71
CA LEU A 332 -25.81 1.98 -0.33
C LEU A 332 -24.84 0.91 0.07
N VAL A 333 -23.71 0.89 -0.60
CA VAL A 333 -22.57 0.04 -0.24
C VAL A 333 -21.28 0.86 -0.07
N LEU A 334 -20.36 0.33 0.72
CA LEU A 334 -19.06 0.94 1.00
C LEU A 334 -17.97 0.28 0.17
N ALA A 335 -17.03 1.07 -0.33
CA ALA A 335 -15.79 0.61 -0.91
C ALA A 335 -14.61 1.43 -0.36
N GLY A 336 -13.43 0.85 -0.38
CA GLY A 336 -12.18 1.44 0.11
C GLY A 336 -11.33 0.40 0.81
N ASP A 337 -10.03 0.64 0.85
CA ASP A 337 -9.06 -0.21 1.54
C ASP A 337 -9.29 -0.29 3.05
N TRP A 338 -9.99 0.68 3.62
CA TRP A 338 -10.39 0.76 5.02
C TRP A 338 -11.63 -0.10 5.37
N THR A 339 -12.34 -0.66 4.40
CA THR A 339 -13.41 -1.64 4.64
C THR A 339 -12.81 -3.01 4.97
N ARG A 340 -13.62 -3.94 5.46
CA ARG A 340 -13.15 -5.29 5.89
C ARG A 340 -12.76 -6.16 4.69
N THR A 341 -11.62 -5.85 4.08
CA THR A 341 -11.04 -6.58 2.94
C THR A 341 -10.23 -7.80 3.36
N GLY A 342 -9.85 -7.90 4.65
CA GLY A 342 -8.91 -8.90 5.14
C GLY A 342 -7.44 -8.58 4.84
N LEU A 343 -7.17 -7.47 4.15
CA LEU A 343 -5.83 -6.96 3.85
C LEU A 343 -5.59 -5.63 4.58
N PRO A 344 -4.34 -5.21 4.81
CA PRO A 344 -4.05 -3.84 5.20
C PRO A 344 -4.44 -2.86 4.09
N ALA A 345 -4.27 -1.56 4.34
CA ALA A 345 -4.53 -0.51 3.35
C ALA A 345 -3.56 -0.64 2.16
N THR A 346 -4.04 -1.21 1.07
CA THR A 346 -3.28 -1.52 -0.14
C THR A 346 -4.10 -1.30 -1.40
N ILE A 347 -3.44 -1.09 -2.55
CA ILE A 347 -4.11 -1.05 -3.87
C ILE A 347 -4.93 -2.32 -4.10
N GLU A 348 -4.39 -3.49 -3.79
CA GLU A 348 -5.11 -4.77 -3.90
C GLU A 348 -6.39 -4.77 -3.05
N GLY A 349 -6.30 -4.32 -1.79
CA GLY A 349 -7.44 -4.23 -0.88
C GLY A 349 -8.52 -3.25 -1.40
N ALA A 350 -8.11 -2.08 -1.88
CA ALA A 350 -9.02 -1.08 -2.44
C ALA A 350 -9.79 -1.63 -3.65
N ILE A 351 -9.09 -2.26 -4.60
CA ILE A 351 -9.71 -2.83 -5.79
C ILE A 351 -10.63 -4.01 -5.45
N ARG A 352 -10.22 -4.90 -4.52
CA ARG A 352 -11.11 -5.97 -4.01
C ARG A 352 -12.40 -5.42 -3.41
N SER A 353 -12.30 -4.32 -2.66
CA SER A 353 -13.48 -3.69 -2.06
C SER A 353 -14.43 -3.13 -3.11
N GLY A 354 -13.88 -2.51 -4.17
CA GLY A 354 -14.67 -2.00 -5.30
C GLY A 354 -15.38 -3.13 -6.07
N ALA A 355 -14.65 -4.22 -6.37
CA ALA A 355 -15.25 -5.41 -7.01
C ALA A 355 -16.38 -5.99 -6.16
N LYS A 356 -16.16 -6.17 -4.85
CA LYS A 356 -17.20 -6.66 -3.93
C LYS A 356 -18.40 -5.72 -3.87
N ALA A 357 -18.20 -4.40 -3.89
CA ALA A 357 -19.29 -3.43 -3.93
C ALA A 357 -20.10 -3.56 -5.22
N ALA A 358 -19.44 -3.71 -6.37
CA ALA A 358 -20.10 -3.93 -7.65
C ALA A 358 -20.90 -5.25 -7.68
N GLU A 359 -20.33 -6.35 -7.18
CA GLU A 359 -21.02 -7.65 -7.07
C GLU A 359 -22.28 -7.57 -6.22
N ARG A 360 -22.29 -6.75 -5.16
CA ARG A 360 -23.46 -6.57 -4.28
C ARG A 360 -24.59 -5.77 -4.93
N LEU A 361 -24.27 -4.94 -5.89
CA LEU A 361 -25.24 -4.10 -6.60
C LEU A 361 -25.63 -4.67 -7.97
N ALA A 362 -24.94 -5.69 -8.46
CA ALA A 362 -25.33 -6.37 -9.69
C ALA A 362 -26.72 -7.01 -9.50
N PRO A 363 -27.63 -6.84 -10.45
CA PRO A 363 -28.91 -7.56 -10.38
C PRO A 363 -28.65 -9.08 -10.39
N LEU A 364 -29.32 -9.81 -9.52
CA LEU A 364 -29.33 -11.27 -9.45
C LEU A 364 -29.92 -11.85 -10.74
#